data_47415b4f1da8a3f5c7dc9e633fb47206
#
_entry.id   47415b4f1da8a3f5c7dc9e633fb47206
#
_cell.length_a   1.000
_cell.length_b   1.000
_cell.length_c   1.000
_cell.angle_alpha   90.00
_cell.angle_beta   90.00
_cell.angle_gamma   90.00
#
_symmetry.space_group_name_H-M   'P 1'
#
loop_
_entity.id
_entity.type
_entity.pdbx_description
1 polymer ?
#
loop_
_entity_poly.entity_id
_entity_poly.type
_entity_poly.pdbx_seq_one_letter_code
_entity_poly.pdbx_strand_id
1 'polypeptide(L)'
;MIFQALAAADTPYQYGGQSHATGFDCSGLVAHVYRAAFGLVLPHNSRAQSKLGETIAREALQPGDLVFYNTQGQAYSHVGIYLGEDKFIHAPKPGSAVRIESMRGNYWTRRYNGARRIASL
;
A
#
# COMPACT_ATOMS: atom_id res chain seq x y z
N MET A 1 8.92 2.65 -9.96
CA MET A 1 8.05 2.37 -8.77
C MET A 1 6.60 2.19 -9.15
N ILE A 2 5.98 3.17 -9.77
CA ILE A 2 4.56 3.09 -10.16
C ILE A 2 4.33 1.97 -11.17
N PHE A 3 5.25 1.78 -12.11
CA PHE A 3 5.13 0.69 -13.07
C PHE A 3 5.03 -0.67 -12.38
N GLN A 4 5.90 -0.93 -11.40
CA GLN A 4 5.89 -2.18 -10.65
C GLN A 4 4.59 -2.35 -9.86
N ALA A 5 4.06 -1.26 -9.29
CA ALA A 5 2.80 -1.30 -8.57
C ALA A 5 1.64 -1.63 -9.51
N LEU A 6 1.56 -0.97 -10.66
CA LEU A 6 0.50 -1.21 -11.63
C LEU A 6 0.58 -2.61 -12.23
N ALA A 7 1.79 -3.15 -12.40
CA ALA A 7 1.97 -4.51 -12.90
C ALA A 7 1.39 -5.57 -11.97
N ALA A 8 1.17 -5.24 -10.69
CA ALA A 8 0.56 -6.15 -9.73
C ALA A 8 -0.98 -6.13 -9.77
N ALA A 9 -1.59 -5.21 -10.52
CA ALA A 9 -3.05 -5.12 -10.60
C ALA A 9 -3.64 -6.45 -11.05
N ASP A 10 -4.83 -6.78 -10.52
CA ASP A 10 -5.57 -8.02 -10.78
C ASP A 10 -4.92 -9.29 -10.22
N THR A 11 -3.77 -9.21 -9.54
CA THR A 11 -3.21 -10.35 -8.83
C THR A 11 -4.10 -10.69 -7.63
N PRO A 12 -4.46 -11.96 -7.42
CA PRO A 12 -5.34 -12.34 -6.31
C PRO A 12 -4.75 -11.98 -4.94
N TYR A 13 -5.64 -11.66 -4.00
CA TYR A 13 -5.25 -11.53 -2.60
C TYR A 13 -4.87 -12.90 -2.04
N GLN A 14 -3.78 -12.93 -1.28
CA GLN A 14 -3.33 -14.14 -0.59
C GLN A 14 -2.74 -13.74 0.75
N TYR A 15 -3.31 -14.21 1.84
CA TYR A 15 -2.79 -13.93 3.18
C TYR A 15 -1.33 -14.37 3.27
N GLY A 16 -0.46 -13.48 3.74
CA GLY A 16 0.97 -13.74 3.80
C GLY A 16 1.68 -13.71 2.45
N GLY A 17 0.97 -13.46 1.36
CA GLY A 17 1.54 -13.46 0.01
C GLY A 17 2.35 -12.22 -0.28
N GLN A 18 3.45 -12.37 -1.02
CA GLN A 18 4.33 -11.28 -1.40
C GLN A 18 4.97 -11.48 -2.77
N SER A 19 4.30 -12.22 -3.66
CA SER A 19 4.79 -12.44 -5.03
C SER A 19 3.62 -12.60 -5.99
N HIS A 20 3.89 -12.38 -7.28
CA HIS A 20 2.89 -12.62 -8.33
C HIS A 20 2.44 -14.07 -8.37
N ALA A 21 3.36 -15.00 -8.06
CA ALA A 21 3.07 -16.44 -8.13
C ALA A 21 2.10 -16.88 -7.03
N THR A 22 2.24 -16.33 -5.82
CA THR A 22 1.41 -16.71 -4.67
C THR A 22 0.24 -15.76 -4.42
N GLY A 23 0.28 -14.55 -4.99
CA GLY A 23 -0.64 -13.47 -4.67
C GLY A 23 -0.07 -12.56 -3.60
N PHE A 24 -0.83 -11.53 -3.21
CA PHE A 24 -0.36 -10.53 -2.26
C PHE A 24 -1.38 -10.29 -1.14
N ASP A 25 -0.90 -10.05 0.07
CA ASP A 25 -1.66 -9.29 1.05
C ASP A 25 -1.22 -7.82 0.98
N CYS A 26 -1.79 -6.94 1.82
CA CYS A 26 -1.55 -5.50 1.67
C CYS A 26 -0.07 -5.12 1.86
N SER A 27 0.55 -5.58 2.94
CA SER A 27 1.95 -5.28 3.22
C SER A 27 2.91 -6.06 2.33
N GLY A 28 2.48 -7.23 1.84
CA GLY A 28 3.25 -8.03 0.90
C GLY A 28 3.37 -7.37 -0.47
N LEU A 29 2.30 -6.74 -0.94
CA LEU A 29 2.34 -5.95 -2.16
C LEU A 29 3.36 -4.82 -2.05
N VAL A 30 3.33 -4.08 -0.94
CA VAL A 30 4.26 -2.99 -0.69
C VAL A 30 5.70 -3.50 -0.65
N ALA A 31 5.95 -4.57 0.08
CA ALA A 31 7.29 -5.16 0.18
C ALA A 31 7.81 -5.59 -1.20
N HIS A 32 6.95 -6.22 -2.00
CA HIS A 32 7.31 -6.65 -3.35
C HIS A 32 7.69 -5.46 -4.25
N VAL A 33 6.86 -4.42 -4.26
CA VAL A 33 7.07 -3.26 -5.13
C VAL A 33 8.35 -2.52 -4.76
N TYR A 34 8.59 -2.31 -3.46
CA TYR A 34 9.80 -1.62 -3.03
C TYR A 34 11.06 -2.42 -3.31
N ARG A 35 10.99 -3.75 -3.18
CA ARG A 35 12.13 -4.60 -3.53
C ARG A 35 12.41 -4.56 -5.04
N ALA A 36 11.36 -4.65 -5.86
CA ALA A 36 11.51 -4.62 -7.32
C ALA A 36 12.01 -3.27 -7.83
N ALA A 37 11.52 -2.17 -7.24
CA ALA A 37 11.85 -0.83 -7.73
C ALA A 37 13.16 -0.27 -7.17
N PHE A 38 13.48 -0.58 -5.91
CA PHE A 38 14.61 0.05 -5.21
C PHE A 38 15.59 -0.94 -4.59
N GLY A 39 15.32 -2.24 -4.65
CA GLY A 39 16.14 -3.22 -3.95
C GLY A 39 16.02 -3.14 -2.43
N LEU A 40 14.99 -2.46 -1.91
CA LEU A 40 14.79 -2.29 -0.48
C LEU A 40 13.96 -3.44 0.08
N VAL A 41 14.44 -4.03 1.20
CA VAL A 41 13.72 -5.07 1.90
C VAL A 41 12.96 -4.44 3.06
N LEU A 42 11.62 -4.37 2.93
CA LEU A 42 10.76 -3.83 3.96
C LEU A 42 10.17 -4.95 4.81
N PRO A 43 9.85 -4.69 6.10
CA PRO A 43 9.16 -5.69 6.89
C PRO A 43 7.79 -6.01 6.28
N HIS A 44 7.39 -7.29 6.32
CA HIS A 44 6.10 -7.73 5.79
C HIS A 44 5.00 -7.54 6.85
N ASN A 45 4.73 -6.28 7.20
CA ASN A 45 3.78 -5.93 8.25
C ASN A 45 3.43 -4.45 8.10
N SER A 46 2.14 -4.13 7.94
CA SER A 46 1.71 -2.76 7.70
C SER A 46 2.03 -1.82 8.86
N ARG A 47 1.89 -2.29 10.09
CA ARG A 47 2.20 -1.47 11.27
C ARG A 47 3.70 -1.14 11.33
N ALA A 48 4.55 -2.12 11.06
CA ALA A 48 5.99 -1.89 11.02
C ALA A 48 6.36 -0.94 9.88
N GLN A 49 5.73 -1.08 8.72
CA GLN A 49 5.94 -0.18 7.59
C GLN A 49 5.52 1.25 7.93
N SER A 50 4.50 1.44 8.76
CA SER A 50 4.03 2.77 9.16
C SER A 50 5.03 3.56 10.01
N LYS A 51 6.08 2.92 10.47
CA LYS A 51 7.14 3.54 11.28
C LYS A 51 8.38 3.89 10.48
N LEU A 52 8.40 3.57 9.19
CA LEU A 52 9.56 3.81 8.31
C LEU A 52 9.46 5.17 7.62
N GLY A 53 10.63 5.68 7.21
CA GLY A 53 10.70 6.91 6.43
C GLY A 53 10.21 8.12 7.20
N GLU A 54 9.67 9.09 6.48
CA GLU A 54 9.16 10.31 7.10
C GLU A 54 7.65 10.44 6.94
N THR A 55 7.03 11.08 7.91
CA THR A 55 5.59 11.36 7.89
C THR A 55 5.28 12.39 6.80
N ILE A 56 4.26 12.08 5.99
CA ILE A 56 3.83 12.96 4.90
C ILE A 56 2.39 13.38 5.16
N ALA A 57 2.15 14.70 5.10
CA ALA A 57 0.80 15.23 5.22
C ALA A 57 -0.04 14.80 4.02
N ARG A 58 -1.35 14.66 4.22
CA ARG A 58 -2.30 14.26 3.18
C ARG A 58 -2.18 15.13 1.93
N GLU A 59 -1.98 16.44 2.11
CA GLU A 59 -1.89 17.42 1.02
C GLU A 59 -0.56 17.35 0.28
N ALA A 60 0.45 16.70 0.85
CA ALA A 60 1.78 16.62 0.27
C ALA A 60 2.07 15.25 -0.35
N LEU A 61 1.07 14.40 -0.48
CA LEU A 61 1.23 13.07 -1.05
C LEU A 61 1.79 13.10 -2.47
N GLN A 62 2.74 12.21 -2.74
CA GLN A 62 3.31 12.02 -4.07
C GLN A 62 3.23 10.53 -4.45
N PRO A 63 3.16 10.22 -5.76
CA PRO A 63 3.17 8.82 -6.20
C PRO A 63 4.32 8.05 -5.58
N GLY A 64 4.02 6.86 -5.07
CA GLY A 64 4.99 6.02 -4.38
C GLY A 64 4.92 6.10 -2.87
N ASP A 65 4.29 7.12 -2.30
CA ASP A 65 4.10 7.21 -0.86
C ASP A 65 3.20 6.09 -0.37
N LEU A 66 3.40 5.65 0.87
CA LEU A 66 2.53 4.65 1.49
C LEU A 66 1.41 5.36 2.23
N VAL A 67 0.18 4.86 2.05
CA VAL A 67 -1.00 5.37 2.75
C VAL A 67 -1.55 4.27 3.66
N PHE A 68 -1.90 4.64 4.89
CA PHE A 68 -2.27 3.68 5.93
C PHE A 68 -3.69 3.89 6.41
N TYR A 69 -4.36 2.79 6.74
CA TYR A 69 -5.77 2.77 7.10
C TYR A 69 -6.06 1.82 8.26
N ASN A 70 -7.17 2.09 8.93
CA ASN A 70 -7.74 1.20 9.94
C ASN A 70 -8.88 0.41 9.28
N THR A 71 -8.63 -0.84 8.91
CA THR A 71 -9.65 -1.70 8.30
C THR A 71 -10.05 -2.88 9.17
N GLN A 72 -9.32 -3.11 10.27
CA GLN A 72 -9.55 -4.26 11.16
C GLN A 72 -9.70 -3.84 12.62
N GLY A 73 -10.19 -2.63 12.85
CA GLY A 73 -10.35 -2.12 14.21
C GLY A 73 -9.06 -1.65 14.86
N GLN A 74 -7.95 -1.65 14.13
CA GLN A 74 -6.65 -1.18 14.63
C GLN A 74 -6.03 -0.20 13.64
N ALA A 75 -5.36 0.83 14.18
CA ALA A 75 -4.63 1.78 13.36
C ALA A 75 -3.51 1.06 12.60
N TYR A 76 -3.28 1.51 11.37
CA TYR A 76 -2.22 0.98 10.50
C TYR A 76 -2.36 -0.51 10.18
N SER A 77 -3.59 -1.03 10.22
CA SER A 77 -3.85 -2.43 9.90
C SER A 77 -3.89 -2.69 8.39
N HIS A 78 -3.91 -1.63 7.57
CA HIS A 78 -3.93 -1.73 6.13
C HIS A 78 -3.02 -0.70 5.49
N VAL A 79 -2.43 -1.04 4.33
CA VAL A 79 -1.51 -0.16 3.61
C VAL A 79 -1.72 -0.28 2.11
N GLY A 80 -1.53 0.84 1.41
CA GLY A 80 -1.52 0.88 -0.05
C GLY A 80 -0.45 1.83 -0.53
N ILE A 81 -0.31 1.92 -1.84
CA ILE A 81 0.68 2.78 -2.51
C ILE A 81 -0.07 3.88 -3.25
N TYR A 82 0.24 5.13 -2.93
CA TYR A 82 -0.37 6.28 -3.58
C TYR A 82 0.08 6.38 -5.04
N LEU A 83 -0.87 6.62 -5.94
CA LEU A 83 -0.62 6.71 -7.38
C LEU A 83 -0.73 8.14 -7.93
N GLY A 84 -1.19 9.08 -7.13
CA GLY A 84 -1.53 10.42 -7.58
C GLY A 84 -3.05 10.55 -7.77
N GLU A 85 -3.52 11.79 -7.89
CA GLU A 85 -4.93 12.13 -8.16
C GLU A 85 -5.91 11.46 -7.19
N ASP A 86 -5.53 11.41 -5.90
CA ASP A 86 -6.32 10.80 -4.84
C ASP A 86 -6.63 9.31 -5.06
N LYS A 87 -5.72 8.59 -5.72
CA LYS A 87 -5.88 7.16 -5.97
C LYS A 87 -4.72 6.37 -5.36
N PHE A 88 -5.01 5.15 -4.94
CA PHE A 88 -3.99 4.25 -4.42
C PHE A 88 -4.26 2.82 -4.89
N ILE A 89 -3.20 2.02 -4.95
CA ILE A 89 -3.28 0.61 -5.30
C ILE A 89 -3.02 -0.22 -4.05
N HIS A 90 -3.81 -1.28 -3.86
CA HIS A 90 -3.70 -2.11 -2.67
C HIS A 90 -4.25 -3.52 -2.91
N ALA A 91 -3.90 -4.43 -2.00
CA ALA A 91 -4.48 -5.77 -1.91
C ALA A 91 -5.51 -5.74 -0.78
N PRO A 92 -6.81 -5.61 -1.09
CA PRO A 92 -7.79 -5.21 -0.06
C PRO A 92 -8.19 -6.29 0.92
N LYS A 93 -8.52 -7.51 0.46
CA LYS A 93 -9.07 -8.54 1.34
C LYS A 93 -9.14 -9.89 0.63
N PRO A 94 -9.31 -11.00 1.38
CA PRO A 94 -9.55 -12.30 0.79
C PRO A 94 -10.75 -12.29 -0.16
N GLY A 95 -10.65 -12.99 -1.27
CA GLY A 95 -11.68 -13.06 -2.30
C GLY A 95 -11.62 -11.93 -3.31
N SER A 96 -10.74 -10.96 -3.11
CA SER A 96 -10.52 -9.83 -4.03
C SER A 96 -9.15 -9.94 -4.68
N ALA A 97 -8.85 -9.01 -5.60
CA ALA A 97 -7.54 -8.90 -6.23
C ALA A 97 -6.96 -7.52 -5.95
N VAL A 98 -5.66 -7.36 -6.20
CA VAL A 98 -5.00 -6.06 -6.16
C VAL A 98 -5.74 -5.12 -7.12
N ARG A 99 -6.11 -3.95 -6.62
CA ARG A 99 -6.89 -2.99 -7.41
C ARG A 99 -6.58 -1.55 -7.02
N ILE A 100 -6.98 -0.64 -7.91
CA ILE A 100 -6.89 0.81 -7.68
C ILE A 100 -8.18 1.28 -7.01
N GLU A 101 -8.04 2.13 -6.01
CA GLU A 101 -9.14 2.66 -5.23
C GLU A 101 -9.03 4.17 -5.11
N SER A 102 -10.17 4.87 -5.01
CA SER A 102 -10.18 6.31 -4.72
C SER A 102 -10.08 6.54 -3.22
N MET A 103 -9.22 7.47 -2.81
CA MET A 103 -9.11 7.91 -1.42
C MET A 103 -10.29 8.79 -1.00
N ARG A 104 -11.08 9.28 -1.96
CA ARG A 104 -12.20 10.20 -1.70
C ARG A 104 -13.44 9.48 -1.19
N GLY A 105 -13.52 8.16 -1.34
CA GLY A 105 -14.65 7.39 -0.86
C GLY A 105 -14.81 7.53 0.65
N ASN A 106 -16.06 7.51 1.12
CA ASN A 106 -16.38 7.70 2.53
C ASN A 106 -15.71 6.66 3.42
N TYR A 107 -15.70 5.40 2.98
CA TYR A 107 -15.06 4.31 3.69
C TYR A 107 -13.59 4.62 3.98
N TRP A 108 -12.83 5.03 2.95
CA TRP A 108 -11.39 5.26 3.06
C TRP A 108 -11.06 6.57 3.79
N THR A 109 -11.84 7.63 3.53
CA THR A 109 -11.65 8.91 4.21
C THR A 109 -11.76 8.76 5.72
N ARG A 110 -12.73 7.99 6.19
CA ARG A 110 -12.98 7.81 7.62
C ARG A 110 -11.95 6.93 8.31
N ARG A 111 -11.23 6.11 7.54
CA ARG A 111 -10.26 5.14 8.09
C ARG A 111 -8.81 5.54 7.89
N TYR A 112 -8.56 6.69 7.30
CA TYR A 112 -7.21 7.14 7.00
C TYR A 112 -6.40 7.40 8.29
N ASN A 113 -5.19 6.81 8.37
CA ASN A 113 -4.30 6.97 9.53
C ASN A 113 -3.07 7.83 9.24
N GLY A 114 -2.75 8.08 8.00
CA GLY A 114 -1.58 8.85 7.64
C GLY A 114 -0.77 8.24 6.52
N ALA A 115 0.37 8.84 6.23
CA ALA A 115 1.22 8.43 5.11
C ALA A 115 2.70 8.52 5.46
N ARG A 116 3.52 7.73 4.73
CA ARG A 116 4.97 7.71 4.87
C ARG A 116 5.64 7.76 3.52
N ARG A 117 6.76 8.46 3.44
CA ARG A 117 7.64 8.45 2.27
C ARG A 117 8.91 7.72 2.64
N ILE A 118 9.13 6.56 2.02
CA ILE A 118 10.27 5.71 2.33
C ILE A 118 11.41 5.98 1.36
N ALA A 119 11.08 6.22 0.08
CA ALA A 119 12.05 6.56 -0.95
C ALA A 119 11.44 7.57 -1.90
N SER A 120 12.24 8.55 -2.33
CA SER A 120 11.81 9.53 -3.32
C SER A 120 11.93 8.94 -4.72
N LEU A 121 10.99 9.32 -5.58
CA LEU A 121 11.04 8.94 -6.99
C LEU A 121 12.02 9.80 -7.77
#